data_281d7299c8f6a28ba816c56ca5779968
#
_entry.id   281d7299c8f6a28ba816c56ca5779968
#
_cell.length_a   1.000
_cell.length_b   1.000
_cell.length_c   1.000
_cell.angle_alpha   90.00
_cell.angle_beta   90.00
_cell.angle_gamma   90.00
#
_symmetry.space_group_name_H-M   'P 1'
#
loop_
_entity.id
_entity.type
_entity.pdbx_description
1 polymer ?
#
loop_
_entity_poly.entity_id
_entity_poly.type
_entity_poly.pdbx_seq_one_letter_code
_entity_poly.pdbx_strand_id
1 'polypeptide(L)'
;MQQSLIRDFAHVTVWIFDLDDTLYPPEDALFPQVSAKMSEWLMRHLHVDATEAARLRDYYWRKHGTTLAGLMAEHGIDPWDFLNDVHDVDLSALRPDPVLAAAIARLPGRKIIHTNADCIYAERVLAARGLSGFDAILGIGEAGWHPKPDLRAYDAIRAAVGFDPVEAAMFEDAPRNLAVPFSQGMRTVLVGPGCDGPKGLPMPPEAMAHITHRTPDLTEFLHRLAQGLAPVAL
;
A
#
# COMPACT_ATOMS: atom_id res chain seq x y z
N MET A 1 11.75 -24.44 -3.02
CA MET A 1 11.30 -23.05 -2.71
C MET A 1 10.74 -22.34 -3.96
N GLN A 2 11.45 -22.19 -5.07
CA GLN A 2 10.94 -21.44 -6.25
C GLN A 2 9.71 -22.07 -6.90
N GLN A 3 9.67 -23.39 -7.09
CA GLN A 3 8.50 -24.10 -7.63
C GLN A 3 7.24 -23.98 -6.76
N SER A 4 7.40 -23.91 -5.43
CA SER A 4 6.27 -23.66 -4.52
C SER A 4 5.72 -22.26 -4.71
N LEU A 5 6.59 -21.24 -4.78
CA LEU A 5 6.19 -19.86 -5.01
C LEU A 5 5.38 -19.71 -6.31
N ILE A 6 5.90 -20.25 -7.42
CA ILE A 6 5.23 -20.18 -8.72
C ILE A 6 3.83 -20.84 -8.68
N ARG A 7 3.74 -22.04 -8.08
CA ARG A 7 2.46 -22.75 -7.95
C ARG A 7 1.44 -21.95 -7.14
N ASP A 8 1.88 -21.27 -6.07
CA ASP A 8 1.00 -20.51 -5.19
C ASP A 8 0.40 -19.27 -5.87
N PHE A 9 1.03 -18.76 -6.93
CA PHE A 9 0.58 -17.60 -7.71
C PHE A 9 0.15 -17.92 -9.14
N ALA A 10 0.17 -19.19 -9.57
CA ALA A 10 -0.14 -19.58 -10.96
C ALA A 10 -1.57 -19.22 -11.40
N HIS A 11 -2.50 -19.10 -10.45
CA HIS A 11 -3.90 -18.72 -10.69
C HIS A 11 -4.15 -17.23 -10.62
N VAL A 12 -3.14 -16.42 -10.25
CA VAL A 12 -3.31 -14.98 -10.04
C VAL A 12 -3.33 -14.26 -11.38
N THR A 13 -4.39 -13.49 -11.59
CA THR A 13 -4.62 -12.66 -12.78
C THR A 13 -4.73 -11.18 -12.45
N VAL A 14 -4.81 -10.82 -11.16
CA VAL A 14 -4.91 -9.44 -10.66
C VAL A 14 -3.90 -9.21 -9.55
N TRP A 15 -3.00 -8.25 -9.76
CA TRP A 15 -1.91 -7.88 -8.88
C TRP A 15 -2.19 -6.52 -8.28
N ILE A 16 -2.44 -6.47 -6.98
CA ILE A 16 -2.80 -5.27 -6.25
C ILE A 16 -1.61 -4.85 -5.39
N PHE A 17 -1.16 -3.63 -5.57
CA PHE A 17 -0.05 -3.06 -4.82
C PHE A 17 -0.52 -1.88 -3.98
N ASP A 18 -0.15 -1.87 -2.72
CA ASP A 18 -0.06 -0.63 -1.98
C ASP A 18 1.06 0.25 -2.56
N LEU A 19 1.13 1.50 -2.14
CA LEU A 19 2.08 2.48 -2.65
C LEU A 19 3.19 2.79 -1.65
N ASP A 20 2.83 3.42 -0.54
CA ASP A 20 3.78 3.98 0.43
C ASP A 20 4.49 2.86 1.19
N ASP A 21 5.82 2.95 1.29
CA ASP A 21 6.69 1.94 1.90
C ASP A 21 6.56 0.52 1.27
N THR A 22 5.81 0.38 0.17
CA THR A 22 5.65 -0.85 -0.62
C THR A 22 6.36 -0.76 -1.98
N LEU A 23 6.05 0.25 -2.82
CA LEU A 23 6.68 0.45 -4.15
C LEU A 23 7.94 1.31 -4.10
N TYR A 24 8.30 1.78 -2.96
CA TYR A 24 9.59 2.37 -2.62
C TYR A 24 9.94 1.99 -1.18
N PRO A 25 11.23 1.88 -0.84
CA PRO A 25 11.62 1.46 0.49
C PRO A 25 11.47 2.62 1.51
N PRO A 26 11.19 2.31 2.79
CA PRO A 26 11.08 3.32 3.85
C PRO A 26 12.31 4.22 4.00
N GLU A 27 13.49 3.74 3.58
CA GLU A 27 14.77 4.44 3.61
C GLU A 27 14.78 5.67 2.69
N ASP A 28 13.92 5.72 1.67
CA ASP A 28 13.75 6.90 0.79
C ASP A 28 13.10 8.08 1.53
N ALA A 29 12.66 7.87 2.79
CA ALA A 29 12.19 8.88 3.73
C ALA A 29 11.04 9.77 3.20
N LEU A 30 10.21 9.25 2.29
CA LEU A 30 9.08 10.00 1.77
C LEU A 30 7.93 10.07 2.79
N PHE A 31 7.53 8.94 3.37
CA PHE A 31 6.47 8.90 4.37
C PHE A 31 6.78 9.74 5.63
N PRO A 32 8.01 9.86 6.13
CA PRO A 32 8.36 10.82 7.16
C PRO A 32 8.03 12.29 6.81
N GLN A 33 8.16 12.73 5.55
CA GLN A 33 7.77 14.08 5.14
C GLN A 33 6.25 14.26 5.20
N VAL A 34 5.48 13.30 4.66
CA VAL A 34 4.01 13.28 4.77
C VAL A 34 3.59 13.30 6.24
N SER A 35 4.23 12.50 7.07
CA SER A 35 4.01 12.42 8.52
C SER A 35 4.25 13.74 9.24
N ALA A 36 5.31 14.48 8.88
CA ALA A 36 5.60 15.80 9.42
C ALA A 36 4.52 16.82 9.01
N LYS A 37 4.16 16.84 7.72
CA LYS A 37 3.09 17.71 7.21
C LYS A 37 1.73 17.43 7.84
N MET A 38 1.39 16.16 8.10
CA MET A 38 0.20 15.82 8.88
C MET A 38 0.20 16.48 10.26
N SER A 39 1.34 16.43 10.97
CA SER A 39 1.45 17.07 12.29
C SER A 39 1.33 18.59 12.19
N GLU A 40 1.99 19.21 11.22
CA GLU A 40 1.91 20.65 10.97
C GLU A 40 0.49 21.08 10.63
N TRP A 41 -0.23 20.29 9.84
CA TRP A 41 -1.63 20.55 9.49
C TRP A 41 -2.52 20.55 10.73
N LEU A 42 -2.39 19.52 11.60
CA LEU A 42 -3.15 19.45 12.86
C LEU A 42 -2.84 20.65 13.76
N MET A 43 -1.57 21.00 13.93
CA MET A 43 -1.17 22.15 14.74
C MET A 43 -1.82 23.46 14.25
N ARG A 44 -1.85 23.68 12.93
CA ARG A 44 -2.44 24.90 12.35
C ARG A 44 -3.97 24.94 12.44
N HIS A 45 -4.64 23.82 12.13
CA HIS A 45 -6.11 23.79 11.96
C HIS A 45 -6.85 23.45 13.25
N LEU A 46 -6.24 22.69 14.16
CA LEU A 46 -6.83 22.36 15.46
C LEU A 46 -6.26 23.22 16.60
N HIS A 47 -5.31 24.11 16.31
CA HIS A 47 -4.65 24.98 17.29
C HIS A 47 -4.04 24.22 18.49
N VAL A 48 -3.40 23.08 18.19
CA VAL A 48 -2.74 22.21 19.16
C VAL A 48 -1.22 22.32 19.05
N ASP A 49 -0.50 21.93 20.11
CA ASP A 49 0.95 21.82 20.05
C ASP A 49 1.43 20.51 19.37
N ALA A 50 2.74 20.37 19.16
CA ALA A 50 3.32 19.20 18.48
C ALA A 50 3.08 17.89 19.24
N THR A 51 3.05 17.93 20.57
CA THR A 51 2.81 16.73 21.40
C THR A 51 1.38 16.25 21.23
N GLU A 52 0.43 17.18 21.27
CA GLU A 52 -0.98 16.85 21.09
C GLU A 52 -1.27 16.44 19.63
N ALA A 53 -0.64 17.08 18.64
CA ALA A 53 -0.75 16.66 17.23
C ALA A 53 -0.29 15.21 17.04
N ALA A 54 0.85 14.83 17.62
CA ALA A 54 1.34 13.44 17.54
C ALA A 54 0.38 12.45 18.23
N ARG A 55 -0.16 12.81 19.40
CA ARG A 55 -1.15 12.01 20.13
C ARG A 55 -2.43 11.83 19.33
N LEU A 56 -2.94 12.89 18.71
CA LEU A 56 -4.15 12.86 17.89
C LEU A 56 -3.95 11.99 16.65
N ARG A 57 -2.79 12.06 15.99
CA ARG A 57 -2.47 11.20 14.84
C ARG A 57 -2.50 9.73 15.21
N ASP A 58 -1.86 9.34 16.33
CA ASP A 58 -1.88 7.96 16.82
C ASP A 58 -3.30 7.52 17.17
N TYR A 59 -4.07 8.37 17.84
CA TYR A 59 -5.47 8.12 18.18
C TYR A 59 -6.35 7.90 16.94
N TYR A 60 -6.26 8.80 15.93
CA TYR A 60 -7.03 8.66 14.70
C TYR A 60 -6.66 7.41 13.91
N TRP A 61 -5.35 7.13 13.82
CA TRP A 61 -4.88 5.93 13.15
C TRP A 61 -5.40 4.65 13.80
N ARG A 62 -5.44 4.59 15.14
CA ARG A 62 -5.96 3.42 15.86
C ARG A 62 -7.46 3.30 15.77
N LYS A 63 -8.19 4.40 15.89
CA LYS A 63 -9.66 4.41 15.97
C LYS A 63 -10.33 4.40 14.60
N HIS A 64 -9.79 5.15 13.65
CA HIS A 64 -10.41 5.42 12.36
C HIS A 64 -9.63 4.84 11.16
N GLY A 65 -8.45 4.26 11.39
CA GLY A 65 -7.61 3.68 10.34
C GLY A 65 -6.57 4.63 9.77
N THR A 66 -6.88 5.90 9.61
CA THR A 66 -5.96 6.97 9.18
C THR A 66 -6.22 8.27 9.91
N THR A 67 -5.24 9.19 9.87
CA THR A 67 -5.40 10.56 10.37
C THR A 67 -6.55 11.27 9.65
N LEU A 68 -6.61 11.16 8.33
CA LEU A 68 -7.67 11.77 7.51
C LEU A 68 -9.06 11.31 7.93
N ALA A 69 -9.27 9.99 8.06
CA ALA A 69 -10.57 9.45 8.45
C ALA A 69 -11.02 9.94 9.83
N GLY A 70 -10.06 10.09 10.78
CA GLY A 70 -10.34 10.69 12.08
C GLY A 70 -10.72 12.16 12.00
N LEU A 71 -10.00 12.94 11.22
CA LEU A 71 -10.28 14.36 11.01
C LEU A 71 -11.65 14.58 10.35
N MET A 72 -12.00 13.79 9.34
CA MET A 72 -13.31 13.84 8.71
C MET A 72 -14.42 13.49 9.70
N ALA A 73 -14.25 12.42 10.48
CA ALA A 73 -15.27 11.91 11.40
C ALA A 73 -15.50 12.82 12.61
N GLU A 74 -14.44 13.43 13.17
CA GLU A 74 -14.52 14.17 14.42
C GLU A 74 -14.52 15.68 14.24
N HIS A 75 -14.06 16.19 13.08
CA HIS A 75 -13.97 17.64 12.81
C HIS A 75 -14.70 18.07 11.53
N GLY A 76 -15.20 17.13 10.72
CA GLY A 76 -15.97 17.43 9.50
C GLY A 76 -15.16 18.21 8.44
N ILE A 77 -13.85 17.96 8.37
CA ILE A 77 -12.98 18.65 7.40
C ILE A 77 -13.28 18.21 5.97
N ASP A 78 -12.99 19.06 5.00
CA ASP A 78 -12.88 18.64 3.60
C ASP A 78 -11.59 17.79 3.45
N PRO A 79 -11.68 16.54 2.96
CA PRO A 79 -10.51 15.70 2.78
C PRO A 79 -9.47 16.30 1.83
N TRP A 80 -9.87 17.06 0.82
CA TRP A 80 -8.94 17.66 -0.14
C TRP A 80 -8.10 18.78 0.46
N ASP A 81 -8.62 19.54 1.45
CA ASP A 81 -7.84 20.55 2.17
C ASP A 81 -6.66 19.91 2.91
N PHE A 82 -6.87 18.71 3.46
CA PHE A 82 -5.82 17.94 4.12
C PHE A 82 -4.86 17.29 3.11
N LEU A 83 -5.38 16.58 2.11
CA LEU A 83 -4.57 15.80 1.17
C LEU A 83 -3.66 16.68 0.31
N ASN A 84 -4.16 17.81 -0.19
CA ASN A 84 -3.37 18.75 -0.99
C ASN A 84 -2.17 19.32 -0.21
N ASP A 85 -2.31 19.52 1.10
CA ASP A 85 -1.23 20.03 1.93
C ASP A 85 -0.21 18.93 2.29
N VAL A 86 -0.69 17.78 2.78
CA VAL A 86 0.20 16.73 3.29
C VAL A 86 0.94 15.98 2.20
N HIS A 87 0.41 15.94 0.98
CA HIS A 87 1.05 15.31 -0.17
C HIS A 87 1.89 16.28 -1.01
N ASP A 88 1.98 17.56 -0.64
CA ASP A 88 2.95 18.49 -1.23
C ASP A 88 4.35 18.27 -0.62
N VAL A 89 4.99 17.16 -1.00
CA VAL A 89 6.29 16.71 -0.53
C VAL A 89 7.33 16.69 -1.64
N ASP A 90 8.61 16.74 -1.25
CA ASP A 90 9.73 16.61 -2.16
C ASP A 90 9.97 15.14 -2.55
N LEU A 91 9.78 14.82 -3.82
CA LEU A 91 10.00 13.49 -4.37
C LEU A 91 11.43 13.28 -4.91
N SER A 92 12.32 14.25 -4.75
CA SER A 92 13.68 14.20 -5.33
C SER A 92 14.57 13.08 -4.76
N ALA A 93 14.23 12.54 -3.59
CA ALA A 93 14.89 11.39 -3.01
C ALA A 93 14.55 10.07 -3.73
N LEU A 94 13.35 9.97 -4.31
CA LEU A 94 12.94 8.78 -5.05
C LEU A 94 13.79 8.61 -6.29
N ARG A 95 14.20 7.38 -6.56
CA ARG A 95 14.98 7.02 -7.77
C ARG A 95 14.16 6.05 -8.62
N PRO A 96 14.24 6.16 -9.96
CA PRO A 96 13.66 5.15 -10.85
C PRO A 96 14.22 3.76 -10.53
N ASP A 97 13.34 2.76 -10.51
CA ASP A 97 13.68 1.36 -10.33
C ASP A 97 13.31 0.55 -11.58
N PRO A 98 14.21 0.49 -12.59
CA PRO A 98 13.91 -0.22 -13.83
C PRO A 98 13.77 -1.74 -13.65
N VAL A 99 14.36 -2.29 -12.57
CA VAL A 99 14.26 -3.73 -12.31
C VAL A 99 12.88 -4.07 -11.77
N LEU A 100 12.37 -3.27 -10.82
CA LEU A 100 10.99 -3.40 -10.33
C LEU A 100 9.98 -3.14 -11.45
N ALA A 101 10.18 -2.09 -12.25
CA ALA A 101 9.32 -1.77 -13.38
C ALA A 101 9.23 -2.93 -14.38
N ALA A 102 10.37 -3.54 -14.74
CA ALA A 102 10.42 -4.69 -15.62
C ALA A 102 9.77 -5.92 -15.00
N ALA A 103 9.93 -6.15 -13.70
CA ALA A 103 9.32 -7.27 -12.99
C ALA A 103 7.78 -7.14 -12.97
N ILE A 104 7.25 -5.96 -12.64
CA ILE A 104 5.81 -5.66 -12.65
C ILE A 104 5.24 -5.82 -14.07
N ALA A 105 5.92 -5.28 -15.08
CA ALA A 105 5.45 -5.36 -16.47
C ALA A 105 5.33 -6.81 -16.99
N ARG A 106 6.14 -7.73 -16.47
CA ARG A 106 6.14 -9.15 -16.86
C ARG A 106 5.07 -9.99 -16.15
N LEU A 107 4.44 -9.49 -15.10
CA LEU A 107 3.35 -10.20 -14.44
C LEU A 107 2.17 -10.34 -15.40
N PRO A 108 1.56 -11.54 -15.53
CA PRO A 108 0.38 -11.73 -16.38
C PRO A 108 -0.85 -11.03 -15.78
N GLY A 109 -1.76 -10.58 -16.64
CA GLY A 109 -3.02 -9.98 -16.19
C GLY A 109 -2.89 -8.53 -15.73
N ARG A 110 -3.82 -8.06 -14.88
CA ARG A 110 -3.98 -6.65 -14.49
C ARG A 110 -3.17 -6.28 -13.28
N LYS A 111 -2.67 -5.05 -13.26
CA LYS A 111 -1.91 -4.43 -12.17
C LYS A 111 -2.67 -3.21 -11.65
N ILE A 112 -2.89 -3.15 -10.36
CA ILE A 112 -3.72 -2.14 -9.71
C ILE A 112 -2.97 -1.55 -8.53
N ILE A 113 -3.04 -0.24 -8.38
CA ILE A 113 -2.63 0.44 -7.15
C ILE A 113 -3.87 0.60 -6.26
N HIS A 114 -3.73 0.23 -4.99
CA HIS A 114 -4.72 0.50 -3.94
C HIS A 114 -4.03 1.14 -2.73
N THR A 115 -4.15 2.43 -2.60
CA THR A 115 -3.47 3.21 -1.56
C THR A 115 -4.45 3.99 -0.68
N ASN A 116 -4.05 4.29 0.56
CA ASN A 116 -4.73 5.24 1.44
C ASN A 116 -4.40 6.71 1.13
N ALA A 117 -3.50 6.96 0.18
CA ALA A 117 -3.23 8.28 -0.37
C ALA A 117 -4.25 8.65 -1.48
N ASP A 118 -4.19 9.85 -2.02
CA ASP A 118 -4.95 10.22 -3.22
C ASP A 118 -4.25 9.80 -4.52
N CYS A 119 -5.01 9.75 -5.62
CA CYS A 119 -4.50 9.32 -6.91
C CYS A 119 -3.46 10.28 -7.50
N ILE A 120 -3.57 11.59 -7.25
CA ILE A 120 -2.63 12.59 -7.79
C ILE A 120 -1.25 12.41 -7.18
N TYR A 121 -1.20 12.21 -5.85
CA TYR A 121 0.04 11.87 -5.16
C TYR A 121 0.60 10.53 -5.65
N ALA A 122 -0.25 9.50 -5.78
CA ALA A 122 0.16 8.19 -6.25
C ALA A 122 0.80 8.25 -7.65
N GLU A 123 0.20 8.97 -8.59
CA GLU A 123 0.76 9.18 -9.94
C GLU A 123 2.13 9.86 -9.91
N ARG A 124 2.31 10.87 -9.07
CA ARG A 124 3.60 11.56 -8.89
C ARG A 124 4.69 10.62 -8.35
N VAL A 125 4.36 9.80 -7.34
CA VAL A 125 5.29 8.81 -6.77
C VAL A 125 5.65 7.76 -7.82
N LEU A 126 4.68 7.19 -8.53
CA LEU A 126 4.91 6.22 -9.59
C LEU A 126 5.81 6.78 -10.70
N ALA A 127 5.55 8.03 -11.12
CA ALA A 127 6.38 8.71 -12.13
C ALA A 127 7.83 8.89 -11.64
N ALA A 128 8.04 9.32 -10.39
CA ALA A 128 9.37 9.47 -9.79
C ALA A 128 10.12 8.13 -9.68
N ARG A 129 9.39 7.03 -9.41
CA ARG A 129 9.94 5.66 -9.37
C ARG A 129 10.13 5.03 -10.76
N GLY A 130 9.65 5.70 -11.84
CA GLY A 130 9.68 5.15 -13.19
C GLY A 130 8.77 3.94 -13.37
N LEU A 131 7.72 3.83 -12.57
CA LEU A 131 6.75 2.74 -12.60
C LEU A 131 5.54 3.15 -13.44
N SER A 132 5.09 2.26 -14.32
CA SER A 132 3.96 2.52 -15.23
C SER A 132 3.28 1.20 -15.63
N GLY A 133 2.20 1.30 -16.41
CA GLY A 133 1.47 0.13 -16.90
C GLY A 133 0.51 -0.46 -15.87
N PHE A 134 0.02 0.34 -14.95
CA PHE A 134 -1.07 -0.03 -14.07
C PHE A 134 -2.41 0.21 -14.76
N ASP A 135 -3.31 -0.77 -14.64
CA ASP A 135 -4.65 -0.74 -15.25
C ASP A 135 -5.60 0.19 -14.48
N ALA A 136 -5.34 0.39 -13.19
CA ALA A 136 -6.06 1.35 -12.34
C ALA A 136 -5.17 1.83 -11.18
N ILE A 137 -5.39 3.09 -10.79
CA ILE A 137 -4.84 3.69 -9.57
C ILE A 137 -6.05 4.11 -8.74
N LEU A 138 -6.22 3.50 -7.58
CA LEU A 138 -7.37 3.67 -6.71
C LEU A 138 -6.88 4.15 -5.33
N GLY A 139 -7.11 5.42 -5.08
CA GLY A 139 -6.78 6.08 -3.82
C GLY A 139 -7.94 6.10 -2.84
N ILE A 140 -7.77 6.88 -1.78
CA ILE A 140 -8.77 7.00 -0.71
C ILE A 140 -10.10 7.58 -1.20
N GLY A 141 -10.09 8.46 -2.21
CA GLY A 141 -11.29 9.01 -2.83
C GLY A 141 -12.11 7.95 -3.56
N GLU A 142 -11.46 7.13 -4.39
CA GLU A 142 -12.06 6.03 -5.14
C GLU A 142 -12.55 4.92 -4.20
N ALA A 143 -11.94 4.78 -3.01
CA ALA A 143 -12.40 3.91 -1.94
C ALA A 143 -13.61 4.47 -1.14
N GLY A 144 -14.19 5.59 -1.59
CA GLY A 144 -15.33 6.23 -0.92
C GLY A 144 -14.97 6.80 0.45
N TRP A 145 -13.74 7.25 0.63
CA TRP A 145 -13.17 7.77 1.89
C TRP A 145 -13.05 6.73 3.00
N HIS A 146 -13.11 5.44 2.64
CA HIS A 146 -12.89 4.34 3.57
C HIS A 146 -11.44 3.87 3.48
N PRO A 147 -10.62 4.07 4.52
CA PRO A 147 -9.22 3.65 4.46
C PRO A 147 -9.08 2.14 4.67
N LYS A 148 -8.03 1.53 4.11
CA LYS A 148 -7.57 0.22 4.54
C LYS A 148 -7.29 0.27 6.06
N PRO A 149 -7.67 -0.74 6.85
CA PRO A 149 -8.22 -2.05 6.48
C PRO A 149 -9.76 -2.15 6.47
N ASP A 150 -10.52 -1.07 6.29
CA ASP A 150 -11.97 -1.14 6.21
C ASP A 150 -12.41 -2.02 5.02
N LEU A 151 -13.32 -2.98 5.25
CA LEU A 151 -13.86 -3.86 4.21
C LEU A 151 -14.42 -3.07 3.01
N ARG A 152 -15.05 -1.92 3.27
CA ARG A 152 -15.64 -1.06 2.23
C ARG A 152 -14.61 -0.55 1.22
N ALA A 153 -13.36 -0.33 1.65
CA ALA A 153 -12.27 0.06 0.75
C ALA A 153 -11.99 -1.04 -0.29
N TYR A 154 -11.93 -2.29 0.14
CA TYR A 154 -11.68 -3.42 -0.76
C TYR A 154 -12.88 -3.76 -1.64
N ASP A 155 -14.09 -3.64 -1.12
CA ASP A 155 -15.32 -3.80 -1.91
C ASP A 155 -15.45 -2.72 -2.99
N ALA A 156 -15.05 -1.47 -2.69
CA ALA A 156 -15.05 -0.38 -3.66
C ALA A 156 -14.09 -0.65 -4.81
N ILE A 157 -12.84 -1.05 -4.54
CA ILE A 157 -11.88 -1.38 -5.62
C ILE A 157 -12.32 -2.60 -6.43
N ARG A 158 -12.89 -3.60 -5.75
CA ARG A 158 -13.42 -4.79 -6.43
C ARG A 158 -14.57 -4.42 -7.37
N ALA A 159 -15.48 -3.54 -6.95
CA ALA A 159 -16.57 -3.05 -7.78
C ALA A 159 -16.07 -2.20 -8.95
N ALA A 160 -15.07 -1.34 -8.74
CA ALA A 160 -14.51 -0.48 -9.76
C ALA A 160 -13.78 -1.25 -10.87
N VAL A 161 -13.02 -2.29 -10.49
CA VAL A 161 -12.16 -3.02 -11.43
C VAL A 161 -12.82 -4.30 -11.95
N GLY A 162 -13.68 -4.93 -11.17
CA GLY A 162 -14.34 -6.19 -11.51
C GLY A 162 -13.36 -7.37 -11.55
N PHE A 163 -13.07 -7.97 -10.40
CA PHE A 163 -12.20 -9.17 -10.32
C PHE A 163 -12.71 -10.13 -9.24
N ASP A 164 -12.32 -11.40 -9.38
CA ASP A 164 -12.54 -12.40 -8.33
C ASP A 164 -11.37 -12.35 -7.33
N PRO A 165 -11.62 -12.13 -6.04
CA PRO A 165 -10.58 -12.09 -5.03
C PRO A 165 -9.68 -13.33 -4.98
N VAL A 166 -10.22 -14.52 -5.28
CA VAL A 166 -9.43 -15.75 -5.28
C VAL A 166 -8.40 -15.81 -6.41
N GLU A 167 -8.54 -14.97 -7.43
CA GLU A 167 -7.57 -14.79 -8.51
C GLU A 167 -6.67 -13.57 -8.34
N ALA A 168 -6.68 -12.96 -7.14
CA ALA A 168 -5.90 -11.76 -6.85
C ALA A 168 -4.80 -12.01 -5.82
N ALA A 169 -3.77 -11.17 -5.90
CA ALA A 169 -2.72 -11.06 -4.88
C ALA A 169 -2.56 -9.60 -4.45
N MET A 170 -2.38 -9.36 -3.14
CA MET A 170 -2.13 -8.04 -2.59
C MET A 170 -0.76 -7.98 -1.90
N PHE A 171 0.00 -6.93 -2.23
CA PHE A 171 1.31 -6.58 -1.70
C PHE A 171 1.18 -5.33 -0.85
N GLU A 172 1.65 -5.39 0.41
CA GLU A 172 1.40 -4.35 1.42
C GLU A 172 2.47 -4.42 2.51
N ASP A 173 2.89 -3.28 3.06
CA ASP A 173 3.85 -3.17 4.15
C ASP A 173 3.20 -3.26 5.55
N ALA A 174 1.93 -2.87 5.67
CA ALA A 174 1.18 -2.89 6.92
C ALA A 174 0.39 -4.19 7.11
N PRO A 175 0.77 -5.09 8.06
CA PRO A 175 0.13 -6.38 8.23
C PRO A 175 -1.39 -6.31 8.36
N ARG A 176 -1.91 -5.32 9.09
CA ARG A 176 -3.36 -5.17 9.31
C ARG A 176 -4.17 -5.00 8.01
N ASN A 177 -3.56 -4.38 7.00
CA ASN A 177 -4.21 -4.14 5.71
C ASN A 177 -4.32 -5.42 4.85
N LEU A 178 -3.63 -6.49 5.22
CA LEU A 178 -3.73 -7.79 4.55
C LEU A 178 -4.84 -8.70 5.11
N ALA A 179 -5.44 -8.34 6.25
CA ALA A 179 -6.45 -9.19 6.89
C ALA A 179 -7.73 -9.36 6.06
N VAL A 180 -8.25 -8.27 5.50
CA VAL A 180 -9.43 -8.30 4.62
C VAL A 180 -9.17 -9.03 3.32
N PRO A 181 -8.11 -8.70 2.54
CA PRO A 181 -7.72 -9.48 1.35
C PRO A 181 -7.62 -10.99 1.61
N PHE A 182 -6.96 -11.38 2.69
CA PHE A 182 -6.87 -12.79 3.07
C PHE A 182 -8.24 -13.43 3.32
N SER A 183 -9.12 -12.74 4.06
CA SER A 183 -10.47 -13.24 4.35
C SER A 183 -11.34 -13.40 3.09
N GLN A 184 -11.02 -12.64 2.04
CA GLN A 184 -11.66 -12.73 0.72
C GLN A 184 -11.01 -13.79 -0.19
N GLY A 185 -9.94 -14.46 0.24
CA GLY A 185 -9.26 -15.52 -0.50
C GLY A 185 -8.09 -15.07 -1.38
N MET A 186 -7.69 -13.81 -1.30
CA MET A 186 -6.50 -13.31 -2.02
C MET A 186 -5.20 -13.94 -1.49
N ARG A 187 -4.19 -14.03 -2.33
CA ARG A 187 -2.81 -14.18 -1.87
C ARG A 187 -2.34 -12.87 -1.24
N THR A 188 -1.75 -12.95 -0.06
CA THR A 188 -1.30 -11.78 0.70
C THR A 188 0.21 -11.83 0.90
N VAL A 189 0.89 -10.76 0.53
CA VAL A 189 2.34 -10.64 0.61
C VAL A 189 2.70 -9.44 1.47
N LEU A 190 3.31 -9.69 2.61
CA LEU A 190 3.87 -8.63 3.45
C LEU A 190 5.24 -8.23 2.92
N VAL A 191 5.40 -6.93 2.63
CA VAL A 191 6.59 -6.36 2.01
C VAL A 191 7.39 -5.53 3.01
N GLY A 192 8.69 -5.42 2.79
CA GLY A 192 9.57 -4.49 3.48
C GLY A 192 10.40 -5.10 4.61
N PRO A 193 11.37 -4.33 5.14
CA PRO A 193 12.35 -4.81 6.11
C PRO A 193 11.73 -5.23 7.45
N GLY A 194 10.50 -4.80 7.74
CA GLY A 194 9.73 -5.20 8.93
C GLY A 194 8.95 -6.50 8.80
N CYS A 195 8.99 -7.16 7.63
CA CYS A 195 8.16 -8.34 7.36
C CYS A 195 8.45 -9.55 8.29
N ASP A 196 9.62 -9.60 8.93
CA ASP A 196 10.00 -10.62 9.93
C ASP A 196 9.74 -10.16 11.38
N GLY A 197 9.19 -8.97 11.56
CA GLY A 197 8.86 -8.38 12.86
C GLY A 197 9.74 -7.18 13.24
N PRO A 198 9.27 -6.33 14.17
CA PRO A 198 10.01 -5.15 14.60
C PRO A 198 11.39 -5.52 15.14
N LYS A 199 12.46 -4.89 14.62
CA LYS A 199 13.85 -5.10 15.06
C LYS A 199 14.28 -6.58 15.08
N GLY A 200 13.77 -7.41 14.17
CA GLY A 200 14.12 -8.83 14.11
C GLY A 200 13.47 -9.70 15.20
N LEU A 201 12.51 -9.17 15.94
CA LEU A 201 11.69 -9.98 16.83
C LEU A 201 10.55 -10.62 16.02
N PRO A 202 10.30 -11.94 16.17
CA PRO A 202 9.21 -12.57 15.44
C PRO A 202 7.87 -11.96 15.84
N MET A 203 7.05 -11.65 14.84
CA MET A 203 5.66 -11.22 15.10
C MET A 203 4.86 -12.38 15.71
N PRO A 204 3.90 -12.09 16.60
CA PRO A 204 3.03 -13.11 17.14
C PRO A 204 2.35 -13.92 16.02
N PRO A 205 2.24 -15.26 16.13
CA PRO A 205 1.63 -16.10 15.10
C PRO A 205 0.22 -15.64 14.67
N GLU A 206 -0.59 -15.18 15.62
CA GLU A 206 -1.93 -14.65 15.37
C GLU A 206 -1.93 -13.38 14.50
N ALA A 207 -0.90 -12.53 14.63
CA ALA A 207 -0.73 -11.34 13.80
C ALA A 207 -0.30 -11.67 12.37
N MET A 208 0.16 -12.91 12.13
CA MET A 208 0.69 -13.38 10.84
C MET A 208 -0.22 -14.38 10.13
N ALA A 209 -1.32 -14.81 10.76
CA ALA A 209 -2.20 -15.86 10.23
C ALA A 209 -2.83 -15.52 8.86
N HIS A 210 -2.94 -14.22 8.55
CA HIS A 210 -3.49 -13.71 7.29
C HIS A 210 -2.41 -13.31 6.27
N ILE A 211 -1.15 -13.69 6.47
CA ILE A 211 -0.04 -13.38 5.56
C ILE A 211 0.44 -14.70 4.94
N THR A 212 0.23 -14.85 3.61
CA THR A 212 0.62 -16.08 2.91
C THR A 212 2.10 -16.10 2.53
N HIS A 213 2.67 -14.94 2.23
CA HIS A 213 4.08 -14.78 1.89
C HIS A 213 4.65 -13.51 2.53
N ARG A 214 5.99 -13.46 2.66
CA ARG A 214 6.75 -12.32 3.16
C ARG A 214 7.97 -12.08 2.32
N THR A 215 8.32 -10.83 2.11
CA THR A 215 9.56 -10.46 1.45
C THR A 215 10.13 -9.14 1.96
N PRO A 216 11.40 -9.09 2.33
CA PRO A 216 12.06 -7.82 2.64
C PRO A 216 12.37 -7.01 1.37
N ASP A 217 12.33 -7.64 0.19
CA ASP A 217 12.65 -7.05 -1.11
C ASP A 217 11.60 -7.44 -2.14
N LEU A 218 10.73 -6.47 -2.49
CA LEU A 218 9.67 -6.66 -3.46
C LEU A 218 10.23 -6.90 -4.87
N THR A 219 11.30 -6.19 -5.23
CA THR A 219 11.92 -6.29 -6.56
C THR A 219 12.42 -7.70 -6.83
N GLU A 220 13.17 -8.27 -5.88
CA GLU A 220 13.67 -9.65 -5.98
C GLU A 220 12.53 -10.66 -5.98
N PHE A 221 11.51 -10.46 -5.14
CA PHE A 221 10.34 -11.34 -5.07
C PHE A 221 9.59 -11.38 -6.41
N LEU A 222 9.25 -10.22 -6.97
CA LEU A 222 8.53 -10.12 -8.23
C LEU A 222 9.37 -10.59 -9.42
N HIS A 223 10.69 -10.32 -9.41
CA HIS A 223 11.59 -10.83 -10.44
C HIS A 223 11.57 -12.36 -10.53
N ARG A 224 11.69 -13.04 -9.39
CA ARG A 224 11.61 -14.51 -9.30
C ARG A 224 10.25 -15.02 -9.71
N LEU A 225 9.18 -14.35 -9.31
CA LEU A 225 7.81 -14.72 -9.63
C LEU A 225 7.55 -14.59 -11.15
N ALA A 226 7.92 -13.46 -11.74
CA ALA A 226 7.73 -13.20 -13.16
C ALA A 226 8.52 -14.16 -14.07
N GLN A 227 9.71 -14.59 -13.65
CA GLN A 227 10.49 -15.60 -14.38
C GLN A 227 9.76 -16.95 -14.47
N GLY A 228 9.02 -17.32 -13.42
CA GLY A 228 8.35 -18.61 -13.36
C GLY A 228 6.93 -18.62 -13.93
N LEU A 229 6.28 -17.44 -13.99
CA LEU A 229 4.94 -17.27 -14.57
C LEU A 229 4.98 -16.92 -16.07
N ALA A 230 6.14 -16.55 -16.61
CA ALA A 230 6.27 -16.32 -18.05
C ALA A 230 5.92 -17.60 -18.81
N PRO A 231 5.12 -17.54 -19.90
CA PRO A 231 4.91 -18.72 -20.76
C PRO A 231 6.29 -19.20 -21.21
N VAL A 232 6.53 -20.52 -21.06
CA VAL A 232 7.69 -21.17 -21.67
C VAL A 232 7.58 -20.91 -23.16
N ALA A 233 8.50 -20.11 -23.72
CA ALA A 233 8.57 -19.92 -25.16
C ALA A 233 8.77 -21.29 -25.79
N LEU A 234 7.75 -21.78 -26.52
CA LEU A 234 7.81 -22.99 -27.32
C LEU A 234 8.74 -22.78 -28.52
#